data_259008db496275590883d0e102e218ce
#
_entry.id   259008db496275590883d0e102e218ce
#
_cell.length_a   1.000
_cell.length_b   1.000
_cell.length_c   1.000
_cell.angle_alpha   90.00
_cell.angle_beta   90.00
_cell.angle_gamma   90.00
#
_symmetry.space_group_name_H-M   'P 1'
#
loop_
_entity.id
_entity.type
_entity.pdbx_description
1 polymer ?
#
loop_
_entity_poly.entity_id
_entity_poly.type
_entity_poly.pdbx_seq_one_letter_code
_entity_poly.pdbx_strand_id
1 'polypeptide(L)'
;MQKTLLTLAIVAISAVTFAQKHNIVNASIALRNENFVEAKQYIDEAYNNESTSNEAKMWNYRSKIYLEIAKQHKELDSEAIFKATVAHLKCMQKDKKGRVIVKKWTAEEDVLSGLVNCGYLLFNAAIDSYNTEDYKASLK
;
A
#
# COMPACT_ATOMS: atom_id res chain seq x y z
N MET A 1 -22.34 -5.73 -37.62
CA MET A 1 -21.58 -4.60 -37.04
C MET A 1 -21.78 -4.46 -35.51
N GLN A 2 -23.01 -4.40 -34.97
CA GLN A 2 -23.21 -4.29 -33.50
C GLN A 2 -22.62 -5.43 -32.69
N LYS A 3 -22.71 -6.69 -33.16
CA LYS A 3 -22.13 -7.86 -32.42
C LYS A 3 -20.60 -7.85 -32.37
N THR A 4 -19.93 -7.37 -33.41
CA THR A 4 -18.46 -7.23 -33.45
C THR A 4 -17.95 -6.10 -32.57
N LEU A 5 -18.70 -4.99 -32.48
CA LEU A 5 -18.38 -3.89 -31.54
C LEU A 5 -18.52 -4.32 -30.07
N LEU A 6 -19.55 -5.11 -29.76
CA LEU A 6 -19.76 -5.63 -28.40
C LEU A 6 -18.66 -6.60 -27.98
N THR A 7 -18.21 -7.47 -28.89
CA THR A 7 -17.13 -8.41 -28.63
C THR A 7 -15.78 -7.70 -28.44
N LEU A 8 -15.52 -6.65 -29.23
CA LEU A 8 -14.31 -5.82 -29.06
C LEU A 8 -14.28 -5.09 -27.71
N ALA A 9 -15.44 -4.58 -27.28
CA ALA A 9 -15.56 -3.89 -26.00
C ALA A 9 -15.30 -4.84 -24.80
N ILE A 10 -15.81 -6.08 -24.86
CA ILE A 10 -15.63 -7.08 -23.80
C ILE A 10 -14.15 -7.51 -23.71
N VAL A 11 -13.46 -7.68 -24.86
CA VAL A 11 -12.03 -8.03 -24.88
C VAL A 11 -11.18 -6.87 -24.35
N ALA A 12 -11.52 -5.63 -24.66
CA ALA A 12 -10.80 -4.46 -24.14
C ALA A 12 -10.91 -4.34 -22.60
N ILE A 13 -12.10 -4.57 -22.03
CA ILE A 13 -12.33 -4.52 -20.58
C ILE A 13 -11.55 -5.62 -19.87
N SER A 14 -11.50 -6.84 -20.43
CA SER A 14 -10.74 -7.95 -19.83
C SER A 14 -9.22 -7.70 -19.85
N ALA A 15 -8.69 -7.11 -20.91
CA ALA A 15 -7.27 -6.78 -21.02
C ALA A 15 -6.83 -5.75 -19.96
N VAL A 16 -7.64 -4.74 -19.68
CA VAL A 16 -7.38 -3.73 -18.64
C VAL A 16 -7.35 -4.36 -17.24
N THR A 17 -8.27 -5.28 -16.95
CA THR A 17 -8.34 -5.94 -15.62
C THR A 17 -7.13 -6.86 -15.37
N PHE A 18 -6.61 -7.52 -16.40
CA PHE A 18 -5.40 -8.33 -16.28
C PHE A 18 -4.14 -7.49 -16.04
N ALA A 19 -3.98 -6.39 -16.76
CA ALA A 19 -2.84 -5.47 -16.57
C ALA A 19 -2.76 -4.93 -15.13
N GLN A 20 -3.88 -4.67 -14.51
CA GLN A 20 -3.97 -4.06 -13.18
C GLN A 20 -3.56 -5.04 -12.05
N LYS A 21 -3.88 -6.33 -12.17
CA LYS A 21 -3.41 -7.35 -11.21
C LYS A 21 -1.90 -7.57 -11.31
N HIS A 22 -1.31 -7.32 -12.47
CA HIS A 22 0.15 -7.31 -12.65
C HIS A 22 0.82 -6.22 -11.82
N ASN A 23 0.20 -5.07 -11.61
CA ASN A 23 0.79 -3.99 -10.80
C ASN A 23 1.05 -4.41 -9.36
N ILE A 24 0.17 -5.20 -8.72
CA ILE A 24 0.44 -5.75 -7.38
C ILE A 24 1.63 -6.71 -7.40
N VAL A 25 1.75 -7.51 -8.45
CA VAL A 25 2.89 -8.44 -8.61
C VAL A 25 4.17 -7.67 -8.89
N ASN A 26 4.14 -6.70 -9.80
CA ASN A 26 5.28 -5.84 -10.12
C ASN A 26 5.76 -5.06 -8.90
N ALA A 27 4.83 -4.48 -8.13
CA ALA A 27 5.14 -3.82 -6.85
C ALA A 27 5.86 -4.77 -5.88
N SER A 28 5.42 -6.03 -5.79
CA SER A 28 6.05 -7.03 -4.93
C SER A 28 7.45 -7.44 -5.39
N ILE A 29 7.69 -7.46 -6.70
CA ILE A 29 9.00 -7.75 -7.28
C ILE A 29 9.93 -6.57 -7.06
N ALA A 30 9.47 -5.35 -7.35
CA ALA A 30 10.24 -4.12 -7.14
C ALA A 30 10.63 -3.95 -5.67
N LEU A 31 9.71 -4.22 -4.73
CA LEU A 31 10.00 -4.22 -3.28
C LEU A 31 11.12 -5.20 -2.92
N ARG A 32 11.09 -6.43 -3.45
CA ARG A 32 12.15 -7.44 -3.19
C ARG A 32 13.50 -7.05 -3.78
N ASN A 33 13.49 -6.29 -4.86
CA ASN A 33 14.69 -5.77 -5.51
C ASN A 33 15.13 -4.42 -4.93
N GLU A 34 14.49 -3.97 -3.85
CA GLU A 34 14.75 -2.67 -3.18
C GLU A 34 14.61 -1.46 -4.13
N ASN A 35 13.87 -1.62 -5.24
CA ASN A 35 13.54 -0.52 -6.14
C ASN A 35 12.27 0.18 -5.66
N PHE A 36 12.41 1.06 -4.68
CA PHE A 36 11.27 1.71 -4.02
C PHE A 36 10.55 2.71 -4.92
N VAL A 37 11.20 3.28 -5.92
CA VAL A 37 10.58 4.17 -6.91
C VAL A 37 9.54 3.40 -7.73
N GLU A 38 9.94 2.28 -8.31
CA GLU A 38 9.03 1.42 -9.09
C GLU A 38 7.97 0.76 -8.19
N ALA A 39 8.38 0.29 -6.99
CA ALA A 39 7.46 -0.31 -6.05
C ALA A 39 6.31 0.64 -5.69
N LYS A 40 6.65 1.92 -5.41
CA LYS A 40 5.68 2.98 -5.15
C LYS A 40 4.78 3.23 -6.36
N GLN A 41 5.35 3.37 -7.55
CA GLN A 41 4.57 3.60 -8.77
C GLN A 41 3.52 2.50 -8.96
N TYR A 42 3.95 1.23 -9.00
CA TYR A 42 3.05 0.11 -9.24
C TYR A 42 1.98 -0.05 -8.15
N ILE A 43 2.33 0.16 -6.88
CA ILE A 43 1.34 0.00 -5.81
C ILE A 43 0.34 1.15 -5.78
N ASP A 44 0.72 2.37 -6.20
CA ASP A 44 -0.19 3.50 -6.34
C ASP A 44 -1.14 3.32 -7.53
N GLU A 45 -0.65 2.79 -8.64
CA GLU A 45 -1.50 2.41 -9.78
C GLU A 45 -2.54 1.35 -9.36
N ALA A 46 -2.11 0.32 -8.60
CA ALA A 46 -3.01 -0.70 -8.09
C ALA A 46 -4.02 -0.14 -7.07
N TYR A 47 -3.62 0.81 -6.23
CA TYR A 47 -4.48 1.46 -5.25
C TYR A 47 -5.56 2.32 -5.92
N ASN A 48 -5.21 3.04 -6.98
CA ASN A 48 -6.11 3.94 -7.70
C ASN A 48 -7.07 3.20 -8.65
N ASN A 49 -6.95 1.89 -8.78
CA ASN A 49 -7.80 1.12 -9.67
C ASN A 49 -8.91 0.37 -8.90
N GLU A 50 -10.16 0.55 -9.32
CA GLU A 50 -11.34 -0.04 -8.66
C GLU A 50 -11.28 -1.57 -8.54
N SER A 51 -10.66 -2.26 -9.51
CA SER A 51 -10.59 -3.72 -9.52
C SER A 51 -9.58 -4.29 -8.52
N THR A 52 -8.62 -3.48 -8.05
CA THR A 52 -7.51 -3.89 -7.17
C THR A 52 -7.47 -3.14 -5.84
N SER A 53 -8.10 -1.96 -5.74
CA SER A 53 -8.08 -1.10 -4.55
C SER A 53 -8.61 -1.77 -3.28
N ASN A 54 -9.50 -2.76 -3.43
CA ASN A 54 -10.07 -3.52 -2.32
C ASN A 54 -9.39 -4.88 -2.10
N GLU A 55 -8.37 -5.23 -2.88
CA GLU A 55 -7.69 -6.51 -2.70
C GLU A 55 -6.79 -6.49 -1.45
N ALA A 56 -6.98 -7.48 -0.57
CA ALA A 56 -6.16 -7.64 0.63
C ALA A 56 -4.66 -7.74 0.32
N LYS A 57 -4.30 -8.35 -0.83
CA LYS A 57 -2.91 -8.45 -1.29
C LYS A 57 -2.33 -7.08 -1.62
N MET A 58 -3.11 -6.19 -2.22
CA MET A 58 -2.71 -4.81 -2.50
C MET A 58 -2.38 -4.07 -1.19
N TRP A 59 -3.25 -4.13 -0.19
CA TRP A 59 -3.02 -3.50 1.11
C TRP A 59 -1.78 -4.03 1.81
N ASN A 60 -1.53 -5.36 1.75
CA ASN A 60 -0.33 -5.97 2.32
C ASN A 60 0.97 -5.43 1.69
N TYR A 61 1.04 -5.31 0.36
CA TYR A 61 2.24 -4.75 -0.26
C TYR A 61 2.33 -3.24 -0.09
N ARG A 62 1.21 -2.52 -0.14
CA ARG A 62 1.19 -1.09 0.12
C ARG A 62 1.73 -0.76 1.52
N SER A 63 1.33 -1.51 2.54
CA SER A 63 1.82 -1.30 3.91
C SER A 63 3.33 -1.47 4.02
N LYS A 64 3.89 -2.51 3.40
CA LYS A 64 5.32 -2.81 3.41
C LYS A 64 6.13 -1.77 2.63
N ILE A 65 5.71 -1.45 1.42
CA ILE A 65 6.40 -0.49 0.55
C ILE A 65 6.47 0.88 1.22
N TYR A 66 5.33 1.38 1.69
CA TYR A 66 5.30 2.70 2.31
C TYR A 66 6.01 2.76 3.67
N LEU A 67 6.05 1.64 4.41
CA LEU A 67 6.86 1.56 5.63
C LEU A 67 8.35 1.68 5.33
N GLU A 68 8.86 0.99 4.31
CA GLU A 68 10.27 1.10 3.92
C GLU A 68 10.60 2.50 3.37
N ILE A 69 9.71 3.10 2.57
CA ILE A 69 9.87 4.49 2.12
C ILE A 69 9.93 5.44 3.34
N ALA A 70 9.04 5.29 4.31
CA ALA A 70 9.03 6.12 5.52
C ALA A 70 10.30 5.98 6.37
N LYS A 71 10.93 4.80 6.36
CA LYS A 71 12.17 4.54 7.11
C LYS A 71 13.40 5.14 6.45
N GLN A 72 13.55 4.96 5.14
CA GLN A 72 14.84 5.13 4.46
C GLN A 72 14.80 6.06 3.25
N HIS A 73 13.62 6.38 2.73
CA HIS A 73 13.44 7.09 1.45
C HIS A 73 12.35 8.18 1.55
N LYS A 74 12.38 8.96 2.63
CA LYS A 74 11.36 10.01 2.90
C LYS A 74 11.25 11.03 1.76
N GLU A 75 12.30 11.20 0.97
CA GLU A 75 12.33 12.06 -0.22
C GLU A 75 11.39 11.60 -1.33
N LEU A 76 11.05 10.30 -1.39
CA LEU A 76 10.11 9.77 -2.37
C LEU A 76 8.65 10.11 -2.06
N ASP A 77 8.33 10.27 -0.75
CA ASP A 77 6.97 10.59 -0.33
C ASP A 77 6.96 11.05 1.13
N SER A 78 6.76 12.33 1.36
CA SER A 78 6.70 12.91 2.72
C SER A 78 5.55 12.37 3.58
N GLU A 79 4.48 11.86 2.95
CA GLU A 79 3.31 11.29 3.61
C GLU A 79 3.40 9.75 3.74
N ALA A 80 4.57 9.16 3.44
CA ALA A 80 4.74 7.71 3.40
C ALA A 80 4.32 7.03 4.70
N ILE A 81 4.64 7.61 5.85
CA ILE A 81 4.30 7.04 7.16
C ILE A 81 2.79 6.96 7.39
N PHE A 82 2.04 7.98 6.99
CA PHE A 82 0.57 7.97 7.10
C PHE A 82 -0.04 6.94 6.16
N LYS A 83 0.46 6.82 4.92
CA LYS A 83 0.04 5.82 3.95
C LYS A 83 0.35 4.40 4.42
N ALA A 84 1.51 4.18 5.05
CA ALA A 84 1.88 2.92 5.67
C ALA A 84 0.93 2.56 6.81
N THR A 85 0.65 3.52 7.70
CA THR A 85 -0.25 3.34 8.85
C THR A 85 -1.65 2.94 8.40
N VAL A 86 -2.24 3.69 7.46
CA VAL A 86 -3.56 3.38 6.90
C VAL A 86 -3.58 1.99 6.28
N ALA A 87 -2.53 1.63 5.53
CA ALA A 87 -2.45 0.33 4.88
C ALA A 87 -2.32 -0.82 5.89
N HIS A 88 -1.54 -0.66 6.97
CA HIS A 88 -1.45 -1.66 8.04
C HIS A 88 -2.79 -1.81 8.78
N LEU A 89 -3.49 -0.72 9.08
CA LEU A 89 -4.83 -0.76 9.68
C LEU A 89 -5.82 -1.50 8.77
N LYS A 90 -5.75 -1.31 7.46
CA LYS A 90 -6.54 -2.09 6.50
C LYS A 90 -6.20 -3.58 6.55
N CYS A 91 -4.91 -3.93 6.67
CA CYS A 91 -4.47 -5.32 6.81
C CYS A 91 -5.00 -6.00 8.09
N MET A 92 -5.23 -5.25 9.16
CA MET A 92 -5.80 -5.75 10.42
C MET A 92 -7.31 -6.02 10.34
N GLN A 93 -7.99 -5.62 9.27
CA GLN A 93 -9.41 -5.95 9.10
C GLN A 93 -9.62 -7.46 9.08
N LYS A 94 -10.72 -7.90 9.68
CA LYS A 94 -11.04 -9.32 9.81
C LYS A 94 -12.10 -9.75 8.80
N ASP A 95 -11.96 -10.97 8.30
CA ASP A 95 -12.95 -11.64 7.49
C ASP A 95 -14.15 -12.13 8.33
N LYS A 96 -15.15 -12.70 7.67
CA LYS A 96 -16.33 -13.27 8.35
C LYS A 96 -16.02 -14.39 9.36
N LYS A 97 -14.80 -14.95 9.33
CA LYS A 97 -14.31 -15.99 10.25
C LYS A 97 -13.41 -15.42 11.35
N GLY A 98 -13.34 -14.09 11.49
CA GLY A 98 -12.52 -13.41 12.49
C GLY A 98 -11.01 -13.42 12.22
N ARG A 99 -10.56 -13.78 11.02
CA ARG A 99 -9.14 -13.83 10.65
C ARG A 99 -8.77 -12.57 9.89
N VAL A 100 -7.56 -12.05 10.12
CA VAL A 100 -7.04 -10.90 9.33
C VAL A 100 -7.07 -11.20 7.84
N ILE A 101 -7.49 -10.22 7.04
CA ILE A 101 -7.73 -10.41 5.60
C ILE A 101 -6.46 -10.78 4.83
N VAL A 102 -5.29 -10.43 5.33
CA VAL A 102 -3.98 -10.68 4.71
C VAL A 102 -3.34 -12.01 5.11
N LYS A 103 -3.98 -12.82 5.97
CA LYS A 103 -3.46 -14.11 6.48
C LYS A 103 -2.84 -15.02 5.40
N LYS A 104 -3.31 -14.91 4.17
CA LYS A 104 -2.79 -15.72 3.05
C LYS A 104 -1.37 -15.32 2.63
N TRP A 105 -0.93 -14.10 2.93
CA TRP A 105 0.34 -13.54 2.44
C TRP A 105 1.31 -13.15 3.55
N THR A 106 0.83 -12.98 4.78
CA THR A 106 1.66 -12.60 5.92
C THR A 106 1.00 -13.05 7.23
N ALA A 107 1.79 -13.22 8.28
CA ALA A 107 1.29 -13.52 9.61
C ALA A 107 0.66 -12.27 10.26
N GLU A 108 -0.25 -12.46 11.22
CA GLU A 108 -0.89 -11.36 11.95
C GLU A 108 0.14 -10.57 12.77
N GLU A 109 1.12 -11.26 13.34
CA GLU A 109 2.22 -10.69 14.11
C GLU A 109 3.09 -9.75 13.27
N ASP A 110 3.31 -10.08 11.99
CA ASP A 110 4.07 -9.22 11.05
C ASP A 110 3.32 -7.92 10.76
N VAL A 111 1.98 -8.00 10.61
CA VAL A 111 1.14 -6.82 10.41
C VAL A 111 1.16 -5.93 11.64
N LEU A 112 1.04 -6.53 12.83
CA LEU A 112 1.10 -5.81 14.10
C LEU A 112 2.46 -5.16 14.32
N SER A 113 3.54 -5.89 14.05
CA SER A 113 4.92 -5.36 14.12
C SER A 113 5.11 -4.17 13.18
N GLY A 114 4.58 -4.26 11.95
CA GLY A 114 4.58 -3.14 11.00
C GLY A 114 3.83 -1.92 11.54
N LEU A 115 2.68 -2.12 12.18
CA LEU A 115 1.90 -1.03 12.78
C LEU A 115 2.63 -0.40 13.98
N VAL A 116 3.30 -1.19 14.81
CA VAL A 116 4.14 -0.69 15.92
C VAL A 116 5.30 0.15 15.37
N ASN A 117 5.94 -0.29 14.28
CA ASN A 117 6.98 0.49 13.61
C ASN A 117 6.44 1.84 13.07
N CYS A 118 5.23 1.86 12.52
CA CYS A 118 4.58 3.10 12.12
C CYS A 118 4.40 4.04 13.32
N GLY A 119 3.90 3.53 14.44
CA GLY A 119 3.73 4.32 15.68
C GLY A 119 5.04 4.91 16.18
N TYR A 120 6.12 4.13 16.18
CA TYR A 120 7.45 4.59 16.55
C TYR A 120 7.97 5.72 15.64
N LEU A 121 7.82 5.56 14.32
CA LEU A 121 8.24 6.60 13.36
C LEU A 121 7.41 7.88 13.48
N LEU A 122 6.10 7.77 13.70
CA LEU A 122 5.23 8.92 13.94
C LEU A 122 5.60 9.66 15.24
N PHE A 123 5.87 8.90 16.30
CA PHE A 123 6.29 9.49 17.58
C PHE A 123 7.61 10.26 17.44
N ASN A 124 8.61 9.68 16.78
CA ASN A 124 9.88 10.37 16.54
C ASN A 124 9.69 11.62 15.68
N ALA A 125 8.88 11.55 14.61
CA ALA A 125 8.60 12.71 13.78
C ALA A 125 7.90 13.83 14.57
N ALA A 126 7.01 13.50 15.51
CA ALA A 126 6.37 14.46 16.39
C ALA A 126 7.37 15.12 17.35
N ILE A 127 8.30 14.35 17.94
CA ILE A 127 9.38 14.88 18.77
C ILE A 127 10.28 15.83 17.98
N ASP A 128 10.69 15.42 16.77
CA ASP A 128 11.55 16.24 15.92
C ASP A 128 10.86 17.57 15.56
N SER A 129 9.58 17.53 15.23
CA SER A 129 8.77 18.71 14.94
C SER A 129 8.62 19.62 16.16
N TYR A 130 8.45 19.03 17.34
CA TYR A 130 8.39 19.79 18.59
C TYR A 130 9.72 20.48 18.90
N ASN A 131 10.84 19.77 18.74
CA ASN A 131 12.19 20.30 19.00
C ASN A 131 12.60 21.41 18.02
N THR A 132 12.03 21.40 16.81
CA THR A 132 12.24 22.44 15.79
C THR A 132 11.22 23.59 15.87
N GLU A 133 10.38 23.61 16.93
CA GLU A 133 9.31 24.59 17.15
C GLU A 133 8.21 24.57 16.08
N ASP A 134 8.13 23.54 15.26
CA ASP A 134 7.02 23.32 14.33
C ASP A 134 5.85 22.60 15.03
N TYR A 135 5.21 23.33 15.94
CA TYR A 135 4.11 22.78 16.76
C TYR A 135 2.89 22.32 15.95
N LYS A 136 2.71 22.83 14.72
CA LYS A 136 1.62 22.36 13.83
C LYS A 136 1.89 20.98 13.28
N ALA A 137 3.14 20.66 12.97
CA ALA A 137 3.52 19.34 12.49
C ALA A 137 3.52 18.30 13.62
N SER A 138 3.85 18.69 14.85
CA SER A 138 3.86 17.78 16.01
C SER A 138 2.47 17.31 16.45
N LEU A 139 1.40 17.99 16.01
CA LEU A 139 0.00 17.69 16.37
C LEU A 139 -0.74 16.85 15.32
N LYS A 140 -0.12 16.49 14.20
CA LYS A 140 -0.69 15.59 13.19
C LYS A 140 -0.52 14.13 13.60
#